data_c095fe37b5dcf8cd033e29ec3fa11ffe
#
_entry.id   c095fe37b5dcf8cd033e29ec3fa11ffe
#
_cell.length_a   1.000
_cell.length_b   1.000
_cell.length_c   1.000
_cell.angle_alpha   90.00
_cell.angle_beta   90.00
_cell.angle_gamma   90.00
#
_symmetry.space_group_name_H-M   'P 1'
#
loop_
_entity.id
_entity.type
_entity.pdbx_description
1 polymer ?
#
loop_
_entity_poly.entity_id
_entity_poly.type
_entity_poly.pdbx_seq_one_letter_code
_entity_poly.pdbx_strand_id
1 'polypeptide(L)'
;MKKILFFVLCTLSLGSLSAQSLLTPEQLAKRERHKNLTVKEWNTDSKAKTRWMDRLKVYDSQGRCVEEIEYATYGQKWRVVSKYDDITGKVTEEIEYNDRNRPVRIKKYEWNADGTKAKQYNYLPNGKLYSVKVYEYIFSDK
;
A
#
# COMPACT_ATOMS: atom_id res chain seq x y z
N MET A 1 42.14 -20.03 -52.69
CA MET A 1 40.76 -20.20 -52.23
C MET A 1 40.62 -19.63 -50.84
N LYS A 2 39.98 -18.46 -50.71
CA LYS A 2 39.80 -17.77 -49.41
C LYS A 2 38.48 -18.30 -48.82
N LYS A 3 38.53 -18.99 -47.67
CA LYS A 3 37.37 -19.38 -46.90
C LYS A 3 36.90 -18.19 -46.08
N ILE A 4 35.72 -17.65 -46.41
CA ILE A 4 35.05 -16.60 -45.62
C ILE A 4 34.28 -17.32 -44.52
N LEU A 5 34.72 -17.06 -43.27
CA LEU A 5 34.05 -17.56 -42.06
C LEU A 5 32.98 -16.53 -41.68
N PHE A 6 31.70 -16.88 -41.88
CA PHE A 6 30.57 -16.11 -41.40
C PHE A 6 30.39 -16.35 -39.90
N PHE A 7 30.78 -15.35 -39.11
CA PHE A 7 30.39 -15.28 -37.69
C PHE A 7 28.94 -14.78 -37.61
N VAL A 8 28.02 -15.69 -37.31
CA VAL A 8 26.66 -15.32 -36.92
C VAL A 8 26.72 -14.87 -35.46
N LEU A 9 26.68 -13.56 -35.29
CA LEU A 9 26.58 -12.94 -33.95
C LEU A 9 25.12 -13.07 -33.46
N CYS A 10 24.86 -14.10 -32.67
CA CYS A 10 23.58 -14.28 -32.01
C CYS A 10 23.49 -13.26 -30.85
N THR A 11 22.91 -12.12 -31.11
CA THR A 11 22.55 -11.15 -30.03
C THR A 11 21.39 -11.72 -29.26
N LEU A 12 21.71 -12.35 -28.14
CA LEU A 12 20.72 -12.66 -27.09
C LEU A 12 20.25 -11.30 -26.51
N SER A 13 19.12 -10.80 -27.02
CA SER A 13 18.37 -9.76 -26.34
C SER A 13 17.84 -10.32 -25.02
N LEU A 14 18.58 -10.09 -23.96
CA LEU A 14 18.06 -10.22 -22.61
C LEU A 14 16.93 -9.19 -22.46
N GLY A 15 15.70 -9.62 -22.78
CA GLY A 15 14.52 -8.87 -22.43
C GLY A 15 14.51 -8.70 -20.91
N SER A 16 14.86 -7.52 -20.44
CA SER A 16 14.63 -7.13 -19.06
C SER A 16 13.12 -7.23 -18.82
N LEU A 17 12.69 -8.25 -18.09
CA LEU A 17 11.36 -8.28 -17.48
C LEU A 17 11.31 -7.11 -16.49
N SER A 18 10.92 -5.94 -16.98
CA SER A 18 10.61 -4.83 -16.10
C SER A 18 9.39 -5.22 -15.30
N ALA A 19 9.56 -5.42 -14.00
CA ALA A 19 8.43 -5.65 -13.10
C ALA A 19 7.48 -4.46 -13.22
N GLN A 20 6.23 -4.74 -13.60
CA GLN A 20 5.23 -3.71 -13.86
C GLN A 20 4.49 -3.35 -12.58
N SER A 21 4.09 -2.07 -12.47
CA SER A 21 3.17 -1.63 -11.43
C SER A 21 1.86 -2.42 -11.52
N LEU A 22 1.36 -2.87 -10.37
CA LEU A 22 0.04 -3.49 -10.24
C LEU A 22 -1.08 -2.48 -9.98
N LEU A 23 -0.79 -1.20 -10.17
CA LEU A 23 -1.75 -0.11 -10.00
C LEU A 23 -2.49 0.16 -11.30
N THR A 24 -3.79 0.47 -11.18
CA THR A 24 -4.59 0.95 -12.29
C THR A 24 -4.22 2.39 -12.67
N PRO A 25 -4.52 2.85 -13.91
CA PRO A 25 -4.32 4.25 -14.30
C PRO A 25 -5.01 5.25 -13.36
N GLU A 26 -6.20 4.93 -12.87
CA GLU A 26 -6.92 5.76 -11.90
C GLU A 26 -6.19 5.85 -10.56
N GLN A 27 -5.67 4.73 -10.06
CA GLN A 27 -4.87 4.71 -8.83
C GLN A 27 -3.58 5.52 -8.99
N LEU A 28 -2.92 5.45 -10.14
CA LEU A 28 -1.74 6.26 -10.45
C LEU A 28 -2.07 7.75 -10.48
N ALA A 29 -3.15 8.14 -11.17
CA ALA A 29 -3.61 9.52 -11.21
C ALA A 29 -3.98 10.06 -9.82
N LYS A 30 -4.60 9.23 -8.97
CA LYS A 30 -4.88 9.58 -7.58
C LYS A 30 -3.60 9.84 -6.80
N ARG A 31 -2.56 9.01 -6.97
CA ARG A 31 -1.27 9.19 -6.30
C ARG A 31 -0.56 10.47 -6.72
N GLU A 32 -0.60 10.84 -7.99
CA GLU A 32 -0.03 12.11 -8.45
C GLU A 32 -0.60 13.31 -7.69
N ARG A 33 -1.92 13.31 -7.46
CA ARG A 33 -2.60 14.39 -6.71
C ARG A 33 -2.28 14.38 -5.20
N HIS A 34 -1.73 13.31 -4.67
CA HIS A 34 -1.47 13.14 -3.24
C HIS A 34 0.01 13.24 -2.87
N LYS A 35 0.91 13.50 -3.81
CA LYS A 35 2.35 13.62 -3.52
C LYS A 35 2.63 14.67 -2.44
N ASN A 36 3.33 14.24 -1.38
CA ASN A 36 3.71 15.09 -0.23
C ASN A 36 2.53 15.80 0.43
N LEU A 37 1.33 15.21 0.34
CA LEU A 37 0.11 15.78 0.90
C LEU A 37 -0.07 15.35 2.36
N THR A 38 -0.52 16.28 3.19
CA THR A 38 -1.08 15.97 4.51
C THR A 38 -2.51 16.49 4.55
N VAL A 39 -3.45 15.57 4.82
CA VAL A 39 -4.88 15.90 4.95
C VAL A 39 -5.24 15.91 6.42
N LYS A 40 -5.81 17.00 6.90
CA LYS A 40 -6.39 17.14 8.24
C LYS A 40 -7.89 17.30 8.12
N GLU A 41 -8.64 16.34 8.66
CA GLU A 41 -10.09 16.39 8.73
C GLU A 41 -10.49 16.94 10.09
N TRP A 42 -11.36 17.95 10.09
CA TRP A 42 -11.82 18.61 11.28
C TRP A 42 -13.34 18.53 11.40
N ASN A 43 -13.81 18.23 12.60
CA ASN A 43 -15.20 18.40 12.96
C ASN A 43 -15.41 19.73 13.69
N THR A 44 -16.61 20.27 13.53
CA THR A 44 -17.06 21.45 14.27
C THR A 44 -18.42 21.19 14.91
N ASP A 45 -18.76 21.92 15.97
CA ASP A 45 -20.13 21.95 16.43
C ASP A 45 -21.06 22.66 15.42
N SER A 46 -22.37 22.57 15.59
CA SER A 46 -23.36 23.15 14.69
C SER A 46 -23.27 24.67 14.54
N LYS A 47 -22.59 25.36 15.45
CA LYS A 47 -22.37 26.83 15.46
C LYS A 47 -20.96 27.18 15.00
N ALA A 48 -20.14 26.21 14.59
CA ALA A 48 -18.73 26.35 14.21
C ALA A 48 -17.86 27.09 15.26
N LYS A 49 -18.24 27.05 16.55
CA LYS A 49 -17.52 27.69 17.64
C LYS A 49 -16.35 26.88 18.17
N THR A 50 -16.50 25.55 18.16
CA THR A 50 -15.45 24.61 18.58
C THR A 50 -15.08 23.72 17.42
N ARG A 51 -13.78 23.40 17.33
CA ARG A 51 -13.22 22.53 16.29
C ARG A 51 -12.29 21.51 16.92
N TRP A 52 -12.43 20.26 16.52
CA TRP A 52 -11.52 19.20 16.93
C TRP A 52 -11.08 18.37 15.72
N MET A 53 -9.86 17.82 15.80
CA MET A 53 -9.34 16.98 14.74
C MET A 53 -10.03 15.62 14.79
N ASP A 54 -10.51 15.16 13.63
CA ASP A 54 -11.15 13.86 13.45
C ASP A 54 -10.15 12.86 12.88
N ARG A 55 -9.42 13.26 11.83
CA ARG A 55 -8.48 12.40 11.13
C ARG A 55 -7.29 13.16 10.56
N LEU A 56 -6.14 12.47 10.54
CA LEU A 56 -4.93 12.92 9.86
C LEU A 56 -4.48 11.82 8.88
N LYS A 57 -4.17 12.20 7.63
CA LYS A 57 -3.55 11.31 6.64
C LYS A 57 -2.28 11.96 6.12
N VAL A 58 -1.20 11.17 6.08
CA VAL A 58 0.09 11.61 5.54
C VAL A 58 0.43 10.77 4.31
N TYR A 59 0.77 11.45 3.24
CA TYR A 59 1.19 10.86 1.98
C TYR A 59 2.64 11.18 1.71
N ASP A 60 3.37 10.20 1.17
CA ASP A 60 4.78 10.36 0.82
C ASP A 60 4.99 11.04 -0.54
N SER A 61 6.26 11.14 -0.97
CA SER A 61 6.64 11.75 -2.25
C SER A 61 6.10 11.00 -3.47
N GLN A 62 5.61 9.78 -3.31
CA GLN A 62 4.98 8.97 -4.35
C GLN A 62 3.45 8.97 -4.26
N GLY A 63 2.87 9.76 -3.34
CA GLY A 63 1.43 9.86 -3.15
C GLY A 63 0.80 8.64 -2.47
N ARG A 64 1.58 7.84 -1.75
CA ARG A 64 1.12 6.68 -0.98
C ARG A 64 0.76 7.11 0.44
N CYS A 65 -0.40 6.69 0.94
CA CYS A 65 -0.80 6.97 2.32
C CYS A 65 0.05 6.12 3.28
N VAL A 66 1.06 6.73 3.89
CA VAL A 66 2.00 6.03 4.77
C VAL A 66 1.58 6.06 6.24
N GLU A 67 0.71 6.98 6.61
CA GLU A 67 0.19 7.10 7.97
C GLU A 67 -1.24 7.62 7.97
N GLU A 68 -2.10 7.01 8.78
CA GLU A 68 -3.46 7.46 9.06
C GLU A 68 -3.71 7.41 10.57
N ILE A 69 -4.21 8.52 11.14
CA ILE A 69 -4.53 8.63 12.56
C ILE A 69 -5.99 9.06 12.68
N GLU A 70 -6.76 8.34 13.47
CA GLU A 70 -8.10 8.75 13.90
C GLU A 70 -8.01 9.26 15.34
N TYR A 71 -8.69 10.36 15.60
CA TYR A 71 -8.74 11.01 16.89
C TYR A 71 -10.12 10.86 17.53
N ALA A 72 -10.12 10.80 18.84
CA ALA A 72 -11.30 10.94 19.69
C ALA A 72 -11.11 12.17 20.57
N THR A 73 -12.07 12.46 21.44
CA THR A 73 -12.00 13.61 22.35
C THR A 73 -10.80 13.59 23.30
N TYR A 74 -10.27 12.40 23.59
CA TYR A 74 -9.10 12.19 24.46
C TYR A 74 -7.75 12.16 23.72
N GLY A 75 -7.72 12.34 22.39
CA GLY A 75 -6.52 12.28 21.57
C GLY A 75 -6.55 11.18 20.54
N GLN A 76 -5.41 10.56 20.25
CA GLN A 76 -5.33 9.44 19.31
C GLN A 76 -6.21 8.27 19.75
N LYS A 77 -7.12 7.84 18.87
CA LYS A 77 -7.93 6.63 19.05
C LYS A 77 -7.21 5.41 18.50
N TRP A 78 -6.71 5.52 17.27
CA TRP A 78 -5.85 4.53 16.63
C TRP A 78 -4.95 5.21 15.58
N ARG A 79 -3.90 4.51 15.19
CA ARG A 79 -2.96 4.93 14.15
C ARG A 79 -2.57 3.74 13.30
N VAL A 80 -2.51 3.89 12.00
CA VAL A 80 -2.01 2.88 11.06
C VAL A 80 -0.82 3.44 10.31
N VAL A 81 0.26 2.66 10.24
CA VAL A 81 1.43 2.94 9.42
C VAL A 81 1.52 1.88 8.34
N SER A 82 1.66 2.30 7.09
CA SER A 82 1.66 1.43 5.92
C SER A 82 3.01 1.47 5.20
N LYS A 83 3.48 0.28 4.76
CA LYS A 83 4.63 0.12 3.88
C LYS A 83 4.19 -0.40 2.53
N TYR A 84 4.91 -0.03 1.49
CA TYR A 84 4.58 -0.34 0.12
C TYR A 84 5.77 -0.96 -0.60
N ASP A 85 5.49 -1.82 -1.57
CA ASP A 85 6.45 -2.25 -2.56
C ASP A 85 6.62 -1.15 -3.62
N ASP A 86 7.87 -0.76 -3.90
CA ASP A 86 8.17 0.35 -4.78
C ASP A 86 7.94 0.03 -6.26
N ILE A 87 7.98 -1.26 -6.62
CA ILE A 87 7.80 -1.71 -8.01
C ILE A 87 6.32 -1.88 -8.31
N THR A 88 5.64 -2.71 -7.53
CA THR A 88 4.21 -3.02 -7.75
C THR A 88 3.29 -1.89 -7.29
N GLY A 89 3.75 -1.06 -6.37
CA GLY A 89 2.97 0.02 -5.74
C GLY A 89 1.94 -0.47 -4.73
N LYS A 90 1.89 -1.76 -4.42
CA LYS A 90 0.93 -2.33 -3.47
C LYS A 90 1.45 -2.25 -2.04
N VAL A 91 0.50 -2.14 -1.09
CA VAL A 91 0.83 -2.21 0.34
C VAL A 91 1.35 -3.60 0.69
N THR A 92 2.46 -3.68 1.42
CA THR A 92 3.07 -4.93 1.86
C THR A 92 2.87 -5.20 3.33
N GLU A 93 2.81 -4.14 4.14
CA GLU A 93 2.65 -4.24 5.59
C GLU A 93 1.86 -3.06 6.13
N GLU A 94 1.00 -3.32 7.10
CA GLU A 94 0.33 -2.32 7.93
C GLU A 94 0.52 -2.66 9.40
N ILE A 95 0.86 -1.65 10.20
CA ILE A 95 0.97 -1.76 11.65
C ILE A 95 -0.09 -0.87 12.28
N GLU A 96 -0.98 -1.47 13.07
CA GLU A 96 -2.00 -0.77 13.85
C GLU A 96 -1.49 -0.49 15.27
N TYR A 97 -1.67 0.75 15.72
CA TYR A 97 -1.32 1.21 17.06
C TYR A 97 -2.60 1.66 17.79
N ASN A 98 -2.66 1.43 19.09
CA ASN A 98 -3.76 1.88 19.93
C ASN A 98 -3.63 3.36 20.36
N ASP A 99 -4.50 3.78 21.25
CA ASP A 99 -4.55 5.12 21.85
C ASP A 99 -3.29 5.49 22.64
N ARG A 100 -2.53 4.49 23.13
CA ARG A 100 -1.25 4.66 23.83
C ARG A 100 -0.04 4.52 22.91
N ASN A 101 -0.28 4.55 21.59
CA ASN A 101 0.76 4.38 20.56
C ASN A 101 1.56 3.08 20.69
N ARG A 102 0.91 2.01 21.18
CA ARG A 102 1.48 0.66 21.24
C ARG A 102 0.97 -0.16 20.06
N PRO A 103 1.83 -0.92 19.37
CA PRO A 103 1.38 -1.79 18.29
C PRO A 103 0.43 -2.86 18.85
N VAL A 104 -0.69 -3.08 18.16
CA VAL A 104 -1.71 -4.08 18.54
C VAL A 104 -1.90 -5.14 17.47
N ARG A 105 -1.58 -4.83 16.23
CA ARG A 105 -1.71 -5.75 15.09
C ARG A 105 -0.72 -5.40 13.99
N ILE A 106 -0.17 -6.44 13.37
CA ILE A 106 0.66 -6.33 12.17
C ILE A 106 -0.01 -7.17 11.08
N LYS A 107 -0.27 -6.57 9.91
CA LYS A 107 -0.80 -7.23 8.72
C LYS A 107 0.25 -7.22 7.62
N LYS A 108 0.46 -8.36 6.97
CA LYS A 108 1.29 -8.46 5.77
C LYS A 108 0.46 -9.01 4.62
N TYR A 109 0.75 -8.56 3.42
CA TYR A 109 -0.07 -8.84 2.23
C TYR A 109 0.73 -9.51 1.13
N GLU A 110 0.10 -10.47 0.46
CA GLU A 110 0.52 -11.00 -0.83
C GLU A 110 -0.51 -10.61 -1.89
N TRP A 111 -0.02 -10.29 -3.08
CA TRP A 111 -0.82 -9.83 -4.20
C TRP A 111 -0.68 -10.75 -5.40
N ASN A 112 -1.78 -10.99 -6.11
CA ASN A 112 -1.78 -11.68 -7.39
C ASN A 112 -1.20 -10.76 -8.48
N ALA A 113 -0.77 -11.35 -9.60
CA ALA A 113 -0.22 -10.61 -10.73
C ALA A 113 -1.21 -9.62 -11.36
N ASP A 114 -2.52 -9.84 -11.20
CA ASP A 114 -3.59 -8.94 -11.67
C ASP A 114 -3.87 -7.78 -10.71
N GLY A 115 -3.15 -7.69 -9.58
CA GLY A 115 -3.31 -6.65 -8.57
C GLY A 115 -4.40 -6.92 -7.54
N THR A 116 -5.06 -8.08 -7.58
CA THR A 116 -5.99 -8.52 -6.52
C THR A 116 -5.22 -9.10 -5.33
N LYS A 117 -5.83 -9.05 -4.15
CA LYS A 117 -5.20 -9.55 -2.93
C LYS A 117 -5.21 -11.08 -2.91
N ALA A 118 -4.05 -11.73 -2.74
CA ALA A 118 -3.95 -13.18 -2.63
C ALA A 118 -4.13 -13.65 -1.19
N LYS A 119 -3.35 -13.07 -0.25
CA LYS A 119 -3.38 -13.43 1.17
C LYS A 119 -3.16 -12.22 2.06
N GLN A 120 -3.67 -12.33 3.29
CA GLN A 120 -3.37 -11.41 4.38
C GLN A 120 -2.96 -12.21 5.60
N TYR A 121 -1.75 -11.99 6.08
CA TYR A 121 -1.22 -12.57 7.30
C TYR A 121 -1.43 -11.59 8.45
N ASN A 122 -2.05 -12.05 9.52
CA ASN A 122 -2.29 -11.25 10.73
C ASN A 122 -1.37 -11.74 11.84
N TYR A 123 -0.53 -10.85 12.36
CA TYR A 123 0.41 -11.14 13.43
C TYR A 123 0.04 -10.37 14.69
N LEU A 124 0.33 -10.98 15.84
CA LEU A 124 0.34 -10.32 17.13
C LEU A 124 1.57 -9.41 17.24
N PRO A 125 1.58 -8.44 18.18
CA PRO A 125 2.72 -7.54 18.39
C PRO A 125 4.05 -8.24 18.70
N ASN A 126 4.00 -9.44 19.29
CA ASN A 126 5.17 -10.27 19.57
C ASN A 126 5.73 -11.02 18.35
N GLY A 127 5.14 -10.80 17.14
CA GLY A 127 5.54 -11.44 15.90
C GLY A 127 4.94 -12.83 15.66
N LYS A 128 4.10 -13.33 16.57
CA LYS A 128 3.42 -14.63 16.41
C LYS A 128 2.30 -14.49 15.37
N LEU A 129 2.27 -15.40 14.39
CA LEU A 129 1.17 -15.49 13.42
C LEU A 129 -0.13 -15.88 14.15
N TYR A 130 -1.15 -15.05 14.00
CA TYR A 130 -2.46 -15.25 14.60
C TYR A 130 -3.45 -15.92 13.63
N SER A 131 -3.52 -15.41 12.40
CA SER A 131 -4.40 -15.95 11.36
C SER A 131 -3.93 -15.59 9.96
N VAL A 132 -4.40 -16.34 8.97
CA VAL A 132 -4.21 -16.06 7.54
C VAL A 132 -5.58 -15.98 6.88
N LYS A 133 -5.83 -14.88 6.15
CA LYS A 133 -6.97 -14.79 5.22
C LYS A 133 -6.48 -15.14 3.83
N VAL A 134 -7.19 -16.03 3.16
CA VAL A 134 -6.96 -16.38 1.76
C VAL A 134 -8.14 -15.86 0.95
N TYR A 135 -7.87 -15.19 -0.16
CA TYR A 135 -8.89 -14.61 -1.04
C TYR A 135 -9.04 -15.49 -2.27
N GLU A 136 -10.26 -15.87 -2.58
CA GLU A 136 -10.63 -16.64 -3.75
C GLU A 136 -11.60 -15.79 -4.59
N TYR A 137 -11.31 -15.64 -5.88
CA TYR A 137 -12.09 -14.83 -6.81
C TYR A 137 -12.77 -15.75 -7.83
N ILE A 138 -14.09 -15.80 -7.77
CA ILE A 138 -14.91 -16.65 -8.63
C ILE A 138 -15.71 -15.74 -9.55
N PHE A 139 -15.47 -15.88 -10.86
CA PHE A 139 -16.24 -15.18 -11.89
C PHE A 139 -17.46 -16.04 -12.28
N SER A 140 -18.64 -15.47 -12.19
CA SER A 140 -19.86 -16.13 -12.70
C SER A 140 -19.97 -15.84 -14.19
N ASP A 141 -20.15 -16.88 -14.98
CA ASP A 141 -20.52 -16.75 -16.37
C ASP A 141 -21.91 -16.06 -16.45
N LYS A 142 -22.00 -14.98 -17.26
CA LYS A 142 -23.26 -14.27 -17.50
C LYS A 142 -24.08 -14.94 -18.57
#